data_f35af7f6e4cb95f78038ed2901efd70d
#
_entry.id   f35af7f6e4cb95f78038ed2901efd70d
#
_cell.length_a   1.000
_cell.length_b   1.000
_cell.length_c   1.000
_cell.angle_alpha   90.00
_cell.angle_beta   90.00
_cell.angle_gamma   90.00
#
_symmetry.space_group_name_H-M   'P 1'
#
loop_
_entity.id
_entity.type
_entity.pdbx_description
1 polymer ?
#
loop_
_entity_poly.entity_id
_entity_poly.type
_entity_poly.pdbx_seq_one_letter_code
_entity_poly.pdbx_strand_id
1 'polypeptide(L)'
;MIPEQTTKVLDIQIVARDTKKFVLSKPNDWTYKPGQFLSLKFTDRAYRAYSIASHPDEKNLELIVRLIEGGVGSTVLSKTKIGDEFMFRGAFGHFGLKE
;
A
#
# COMPACT_ATOMS: atom_id res chain seq x y z
N MET A 1 -14.92 -12.48 7.39
CA MET A 1 -13.50 -12.20 7.73
C MET A 1 -12.76 -11.80 6.47
N ILE A 2 -11.95 -10.77 6.56
CA ILE A 2 -11.14 -10.32 5.43
C ILE A 2 -9.75 -10.92 5.60
N PRO A 3 -9.30 -11.73 4.63
CA PRO A 3 -7.99 -12.37 4.76
C PRO A 3 -6.86 -11.36 4.62
N GLU A 4 -5.77 -11.64 5.27
CA GLU A 4 -4.55 -10.86 5.11
C GLU A 4 -3.74 -11.42 3.95
N GLN A 5 -3.16 -10.51 3.18
CA GLN A 5 -2.26 -10.85 2.08
C GLN A 5 -0.86 -10.41 2.46
N THR A 6 0.12 -11.02 1.83
CA THR A 6 1.52 -10.65 2.03
C THR A 6 2.04 -9.99 0.77
N THR A 7 2.82 -8.94 0.94
CA THR A 7 3.46 -8.25 -0.19
C THR A 7 4.92 -7.96 0.15
N LYS A 8 5.74 -7.87 -0.87
CA LYS A 8 7.16 -7.57 -0.72
C LYS A 8 7.47 -6.26 -1.42
N VAL A 9 8.32 -5.45 -0.80
CA VAL A 9 8.77 -4.19 -1.38
C VAL A 9 9.76 -4.50 -2.50
N LEU A 10 9.40 -4.13 -3.72
CA LEU A 10 10.23 -4.38 -4.92
C LEU A 10 11.05 -3.16 -5.29
N ASP A 11 10.56 -1.97 -5.03
CA ASP A 11 11.27 -0.75 -5.36
C ASP A 11 10.73 0.40 -4.51
N ILE A 12 11.57 1.42 -4.30
CA ILE A 12 11.20 2.62 -3.55
C ILE A 12 11.74 3.80 -4.33
N GLN A 13 10.86 4.75 -4.67
CA GLN A 13 11.24 5.93 -5.45
C GLN A 13 10.82 7.18 -4.70
N ILE A 14 11.69 8.18 -4.69
CA ILE A 14 11.36 9.48 -4.12
C ILE A 14 10.71 10.29 -5.23
N VAL A 15 9.43 10.61 -5.07
CA VAL A 15 8.68 11.34 -6.11
C VAL A 15 8.51 12.81 -5.76
N ALA A 16 8.68 13.18 -4.49
CA ALA A 16 8.68 14.55 -4.04
C ALA A 16 9.38 14.58 -2.69
N ARG A 17 9.55 15.77 -2.13
CA ARG A 17 10.33 15.96 -0.92
C ARG A 17 9.93 15.02 0.22
N ASP A 18 8.62 14.91 0.48
CA ASP A 18 8.10 14.11 1.58
C ASP A 18 7.34 12.90 1.09
N THR A 19 7.46 12.56 -0.20
CA THR A 19 6.58 11.58 -0.80
C THR A 19 7.39 10.50 -1.48
N LYS A 20 7.07 9.24 -1.17
CA LYS A 20 7.73 8.10 -1.78
C LYS A 20 6.71 7.24 -2.49
N LYS A 21 7.14 6.62 -3.57
CA LYS A 21 6.35 5.60 -4.24
C LYS A 21 6.96 4.25 -3.88
N PHE A 22 6.11 3.39 -3.32
CA PHE A 22 6.50 2.01 -3.00
C PHE A 22 5.91 1.10 -4.06
N VAL A 23 6.78 0.32 -4.70
CA VAL A 23 6.34 -0.70 -5.64
C VAL A 23 6.34 -2.02 -4.89
N LEU A 24 5.17 -2.65 -4.83
CA LEU A 24 4.95 -3.84 -4.02
C LEU A 24 4.53 -4.99 -4.91
N SER A 25 4.86 -6.22 -4.49
CA SER A 25 4.43 -7.40 -5.22
C SER A 25 2.92 -7.55 -5.08
N LYS A 26 2.28 -8.00 -6.16
CA LYS A 26 0.84 -8.24 -6.20
C LYS A 26 0.60 -9.72 -5.89
N PRO A 27 -0.19 -10.02 -4.85
CA PRO A 27 -0.44 -11.43 -4.52
C PRO A 27 -1.15 -12.16 -5.65
N ASN A 28 -0.91 -13.47 -5.76
CA ASN A 28 -1.60 -14.30 -6.73
C ASN A 28 -3.09 -14.38 -6.42
N ASP A 29 -3.89 -14.43 -7.46
CA ASP A 29 -5.36 -14.57 -7.32
C ASP A 29 -6.00 -13.45 -6.51
N TRP A 30 -5.37 -12.29 -6.49
CA TRP A 30 -5.88 -11.12 -5.80
C TRP A 30 -5.89 -9.95 -6.79
N THR A 31 -6.96 -9.18 -6.77
CA THR A 31 -7.07 -8.02 -7.63
C THR A 31 -7.87 -6.93 -6.93
N TYR A 32 -7.96 -5.79 -7.57
CA TYR A 32 -8.66 -4.62 -7.03
C TYR A 32 -9.23 -3.82 -8.19
N LYS A 33 -10.01 -2.81 -7.86
CA LYS A 33 -10.58 -1.88 -8.83
C LYS A 33 -9.90 -0.53 -8.71
N PRO A 34 -9.85 0.25 -9.80
CA PRO A 34 -9.22 1.58 -9.73
C PRO A 34 -9.86 2.41 -8.63
N GLY A 35 -9.02 3.14 -7.89
CA GLY A 35 -9.49 4.03 -6.83
C GLY A 35 -9.66 3.38 -5.47
N GLN A 36 -9.46 2.08 -5.37
CA GLN A 36 -9.56 1.41 -4.09
C GLN A 36 -8.29 1.61 -3.25
N PHE A 37 -8.39 1.30 -1.97
CA PHE A 37 -7.26 1.39 -1.06
C PHE A 37 -7.05 0.06 -0.35
N LEU A 38 -5.88 -0.09 0.24
CA LEU A 38 -5.58 -1.22 1.10
C LEU A 38 -5.19 -0.72 2.48
N SER A 39 -5.27 -1.62 3.47
CA SER A 39 -4.90 -1.31 4.83
C SER A 39 -3.61 -2.07 5.16
N LEU A 40 -2.51 -1.35 5.24
CA LEU A 40 -1.20 -1.92 5.48
C LEU A 40 -1.01 -2.14 6.97
N LYS A 41 -0.54 -3.32 7.34
CA LYS A 41 -0.36 -3.68 8.74
C LYS A 41 1.05 -3.36 9.19
N PHE A 42 1.18 -2.59 10.25
CA PHE A 42 2.48 -2.26 10.84
C PHE A 42 2.71 -3.02 12.13
N THR A 43 1.66 -3.20 12.92
CA THR A 43 1.68 -4.05 14.13
C THR A 43 0.32 -4.73 14.22
N ASP A 44 0.15 -5.60 15.20
CA ASP A 44 -1.14 -6.27 15.39
C ASP A 44 -2.28 -5.28 15.65
N ARG A 45 -1.96 -4.08 16.08
CA ARG A 45 -2.95 -3.05 16.41
C ARG A 45 -2.85 -1.80 15.54
N ALA A 46 -1.92 -1.77 14.63
CA ALA A 46 -1.69 -0.56 13.83
C ALA A 46 -1.76 -0.87 12.35
N TYR A 47 -2.86 -0.45 11.74
CA TYR A 47 -3.07 -0.51 10.30
C TYR A 47 -3.24 0.90 9.79
N ARG A 48 -2.81 1.15 8.56
CA ARG A 48 -3.02 2.45 7.91
C ARG A 48 -3.46 2.23 6.48
N ALA A 49 -4.40 3.04 6.04
CA ALA A 49 -4.98 2.94 4.71
C ALA A 49 -4.16 3.75 3.72
N TYR A 50 -3.89 3.16 2.56
CA TYR A 50 -3.20 3.84 1.47
C TYR A 50 -3.91 3.54 0.18
N SER A 51 -4.14 4.58 -0.62
CA SER A 51 -4.75 4.40 -1.94
C SER A 51 -3.79 3.67 -2.86
N ILE A 52 -4.34 2.78 -3.67
CA ILE A 52 -3.57 2.05 -4.65
C ILE A 52 -3.45 2.93 -5.88
N ALA A 53 -2.23 3.31 -6.23
CA ALA A 53 -1.98 4.24 -7.33
C ALA A 53 -1.84 3.55 -8.68
N SER A 54 -1.50 2.26 -8.69
CA SER A 54 -1.35 1.51 -9.93
C SER A 54 -2.70 1.08 -10.48
N HIS A 55 -2.72 0.77 -11.78
CA HIS A 55 -3.90 0.21 -12.41
C HIS A 55 -3.96 -1.30 -12.13
N PRO A 56 -5.18 -1.88 -11.98
CA PRO A 56 -5.28 -3.32 -11.68
C PRO A 56 -4.62 -4.24 -12.69
N ASP A 57 -4.48 -3.79 -13.93
CA ASP A 57 -3.85 -4.61 -14.98
C ASP A 57 -2.33 -4.60 -14.89
N GLU A 58 -1.75 -3.75 -14.06
CA GLU A 58 -0.30 -3.71 -13.93
C GLU A 58 0.18 -4.87 -13.09
N LYS A 59 1.40 -5.29 -13.36
CA LYS A 59 1.98 -6.45 -12.71
C LYS A 59 2.15 -6.25 -11.22
N ASN A 60 2.50 -5.06 -10.80
CA ASN A 60 2.82 -4.74 -9.42
C ASN A 60 1.86 -3.72 -8.84
N LEU A 61 1.81 -3.68 -7.50
CA LEU A 61 1.09 -2.64 -6.77
C LEU A 61 1.97 -1.42 -6.60
N GLU A 62 1.36 -0.24 -6.65
CA GLU A 62 2.09 0.99 -6.32
C GLU A 62 1.28 1.79 -5.30
N LEU A 63 1.98 2.21 -4.25
CA LEU A 63 1.42 3.12 -3.26
C LEU A 63 2.25 4.39 -3.28
N ILE A 64 1.57 5.53 -3.30
CA ILE A 64 2.24 6.82 -3.17
C ILE A 64 1.93 7.32 -1.77
N VAL A 65 2.96 7.48 -0.96
CA VAL A 65 2.81 7.77 0.45
C VAL A 65 3.51 9.06 0.80
N ARG A 66 2.75 9.99 1.37
CA ARG A 66 3.33 11.19 1.95
C ARG A 66 3.78 10.88 3.37
N LEU A 67 5.05 11.08 3.65
CA LEU A 67 5.61 10.79 4.97
C LEU A 67 5.37 12.00 5.88
N ILE A 68 4.70 11.75 7.00
CA ILE A 68 4.35 12.77 7.97
C ILE A 68 5.13 12.48 9.25
N GLU A 69 5.88 13.46 9.70
CA GLU A 69 6.67 13.31 10.92
C GLU A 69 5.77 12.93 12.09
N GLY A 70 6.19 11.93 12.86
CA GLY A 70 5.45 11.48 14.03
C GLY A 70 4.34 10.47 13.75
N GLY A 71 4.02 10.22 12.48
CA GLY A 71 3.02 9.21 12.15
C GLY A 71 3.59 7.80 12.25
N VAL A 72 2.76 6.86 12.73
CA VAL A 72 3.19 5.45 12.86
C VAL A 72 3.61 4.88 11.51
N GLY A 73 2.76 5.07 10.49
CA GLY A 73 3.07 4.55 9.17
C GLY A 73 4.30 5.21 8.58
N SER A 74 4.42 6.53 8.74
CA SER A 74 5.57 7.27 8.21
C SER A 74 6.87 6.82 8.87
N THR A 75 6.84 6.55 10.17
CA THR A 75 8.02 6.09 10.89
C THR A 75 8.49 4.75 10.34
N VAL A 76 7.58 3.81 10.12
CA VAL A 76 7.92 2.51 9.57
C VAL A 76 8.39 2.63 8.13
N LEU A 77 7.62 3.36 7.30
CA LEU A 77 7.92 3.45 5.88
C LEU A 77 9.18 4.23 5.57
N SER A 78 9.58 5.16 6.46
CA SER A 78 10.83 5.89 6.26
C SER A 78 12.05 4.98 6.42
N LYS A 79 11.90 3.87 7.12
CA LYS A 79 12.98 2.90 7.35
C LYS A 79 12.86 1.66 6.48
N THR A 80 11.81 1.58 5.68
CA THR A 80 11.55 0.41 4.84
C THR A 80 12.60 0.32 3.73
N LYS A 81 13.00 -0.91 3.43
CA LYS A 81 13.99 -1.21 2.41
C LYS A 81 13.42 -2.16 1.38
N ILE A 82 14.03 -2.16 0.21
CA ILE A 82 13.68 -3.13 -0.83
C ILE A 82 13.92 -4.54 -0.26
N GLY A 83 12.93 -5.40 -0.42
CA GLY A 83 12.95 -6.75 0.11
C GLY A 83 12.16 -6.94 1.39
N ASP A 84 11.79 -5.84 2.06
CA ASP A 84 10.94 -5.94 3.25
C ASP A 84 9.56 -6.45 2.87
N GLU A 85 8.92 -7.12 3.82
CA GLU A 85 7.58 -7.66 3.59
C GLU A 85 6.58 -6.99 4.52
N PHE A 86 5.35 -6.86 4.02
CA PHE A 86 4.23 -6.36 4.80
C PHE A 86 3.03 -7.26 4.61
N MET A 87 2.15 -7.27 5.59
CA MET A 87 0.82 -7.84 5.42
C MET A 87 -0.16 -6.70 5.22
N PHE A 88 -1.23 -6.96 4.49
CA PHE A 88 -2.27 -5.96 4.28
C PHE A 88 -3.62 -6.64 4.11
N ARG A 89 -4.65 -5.85 4.28
CA ARG A 89 -6.04 -6.25 4.02
C ARG A 89 -6.60 -5.36 2.92
N GLY A 90 -7.47 -5.92 2.13
CA GLY A 90 -8.14 -5.16 1.07
C GLY A 90 -8.30 -5.98 -0.18
N ALA A 91 -8.77 -5.37 -1.24
CA ALA A 91 -8.95 -3.92 -1.40
C ALA A 91 -10.29 -3.45 -0.86
N PHE A 92 -10.38 -2.18 -0.49
CA PHE A 92 -11.56 -1.55 0.08
C PHE A 92 -11.95 -0.32 -0.72
N GLY A 93 -13.21 0.08 -0.56
CA GLY A 93 -13.70 1.33 -1.10
C GLY A 93 -14.45 1.16 -2.39
N HIS A 94 -15.36 2.07 -2.63
CA HIS A 94 -16.15 2.12 -3.86
C HIS A 94 -16.02 3.52 -4.45
N PHE A 95 -15.49 3.61 -5.64
CA PHE A 95 -15.31 4.88 -6.31
C PHE A 95 -16.08 4.91 -7.62
N GLY A 96 -16.58 6.10 -7.99
CA GLY A 96 -17.27 6.30 -9.24
C GLY A 96 -18.70 5.85 -9.25
N LEU A 97 -19.29 5.68 -8.14
CA LEU A 97 -20.67 5.25 -8.06
C LEU A 97 -21.55 6.37 -7.58
N LYS A 98 -21.91 6.41 -7.50
CA LYS A 98 -22.71 6.91 -7.01
C LYS A 98 -23.46 7.05 -7.02
N GLU A 99 -23.45 6.73 -6.86
CA GLU A 99 -23.61 6.47 -6.82
C GLU A 99 -24.03 6.70 -6.87
#